data_14f41e74e2c03796014b1fdfb4f20b18
#
_entry.id   14f41e74e2c03796014b1fdfb4f20b18
#
_cell.length_a   1.000
_cell.length_b   1.000
_cell.length_c   1.000
_cell.angle_alpha   90.00
_cell.angle_beta   90.00
_cell.angle_gamma   90.00
#
_symmetry.space_group_name_H-M   'P 1'
#
loop_
_entity.id
_entity.type
_entity.pdbx_description
1 polymer ?
#
loop_
_entity_poly.entity_id
_entity_poly.type
_entity_poly.pdbx_seq_one_letter_code
_entity_poly.pdbx_strand_id
1 'polypeptide(L)'
;MVREWLREGRDNAMSRFVLRIATRQTDREIRREIEEISETEIPVLNMMDGKGYFIPSKDEADLVLRWIRVMKSYIRSFEKKIKVCEAWYAQNVGQLEVEE
;
A
#
# COMPACT_ATOMS: atom_id res chain seq x y z
N MET A 1 -19.56 -0.71 1.86
CA MET A 1 -18.24 -1.33 1.84
C MET A 1 -17.40 -0.71 0.75
N VAL A 2 -16.13 -0.52 1.02
CA VAL A 2 -15.21 0.16 0.10
C VAL A 2 -15.13 -0.53 -1.27
N ARG A 3 -15.11 -1.86 -1.27
CA ARG A 3 -14.94 -2.65 -2.50
C ARG A 3 -15.97 -2.29 -3.58
N GLU A 4 -17.17 -1.97 -3.19
CA GLU A 4 -18.25 -1.62 -4.11
C GLU A 4 -18.03 -0.26 -4.78
N TRP A 5 -17.24 0.60 -4.15
CA TRP A 5 -16.97 1.95 -4.64
C TRP A 5 -15.67 2.08 -5.42
N LEU A 6 -14.79 1.09 -5.33
CA LEU A 6 -13.54 1.10 -6.09
C LEU A 6 -13.85 0.84 -7.57
N ARG A 7 -13.36 1.73 -8.41
CA ARG A 7 -13.63 1.70 -9.84
C ARG A 7 -12.36 1.43 -10.63
N GLU A 8 -12.54 0.88 -11.81
CA GLU A 8 -11.46 0.62 -12.73
C GLU A 8 -11.05 1.90 -13.46
N GLY A 9 -9.74 2.10 -13.58
CA GLY A 9 -9.16 3.21 -14.29
C GLY A 9 -8.73 4.37 -13.40
N ARG A 10 -7.55 4.91 -13.70
CA ARG A 10 -6.98 6.05 -12.95
C ARG A 10 -7.90 7.26 -12.93
N ASP A 11 -8.62 7.51 -14.04
CA ASP A 11 -9.53 8.64 -14.15
C ASP A 11 -10.74 8.51 -13.20
N ASN A 12 -11.00 7.32 -12.71
CA ASN A 12 -12.10 7.03 -11.79
C ASN A 12 -11.62 6.85 -10.34
N ALA A 13 -10.41 7.29 -10.03
CA ALA A 13 -9.87 7.20 -8.69
C ALA A 13 -10.73 7.96 -7.68
N MET A 14 -10.82 7.43 -6.47
CA MET A 14 -11.59 8.03 -5.39
C MET A 14 -10.71 8.23 -4.16
N SER A 15 -10.74 9.45 -3.61
CA SER A 15 -10.01 9.77 -2.40
C SER A 15 -10.63 9.10 -1.17
N ARG A 16 -9.86 8.99 -0.09
CA ARG A 16 -10.40 8.50 1.18
C ARG A 16 -11.54 9.37 1.69
N PHE A 17 -11.43 10.69 1.46
CA PHE A 17 -12.48 11.62 1.84
C PHE A 17 -13.82 11.26 1.18
N VAL A 18 -13.79 11.04 -0.15
CA VAL A 18 -14.98 10.65 -0.90
C VAL A 18 -15.50 9.28 -0.43
N LEU A 19 -14.61 8.33 -0.21
CA LEU A 19 -14.98 7.01 0.27
C LEU A 19 -15.61 7.06 1.67
N ARG A 20 -15.12 7.92 2.54
CA ARG A 20 -15.71 8.13 3.86
C ARG A 20 -17.14 8.60 3.77
N ILE A 21 -17.40 9.58 2.90
CA ILE A 21 -18.76 10.10 2.71
C ILE A 21 -19.66 9.03 2.13
N ALA A 22 -19.20 8.33 1.11
CA ALA A 22 -19.99 7.32 0.40
C ALA A 22 -20.32 6.11 1.27
N THR A 23 -19.38 5.65 2.08
CA THR A 23 -19.53 4.42 2.87
C THR A 23 -19.93 4.68 4.31
N ARG A 24 -19.81 5.90 4.79
CA ARG A 24 -19.99 6.28 6.20
C ARG A 24 -19.03 5.57 7.14
N GLN A 25 -17.91 5.11 6.61
CA GLN A 25 -16.87 4.46 7.40
C GLN A 25 -15.82 5.46 7.86
N THR A 26 -15.08 5.10 8.90
CA THR A 26 -13.95 5.91 9.36
C THR A 26 -12.77 5.74 8.42
N ASP A 27 -11.83 6.68 8.47
CA ASP A 27 -10.61 6.61 7.67
C ASP A 27 -9.83 5.31 7.95
N ARG A 28 -9.79 4.90 9.21
CA ARG A 28 -9.12 3.67 9.63
C ARG A 28 -9.75 2.42 9.01
N GLU A 29 -11.08 2.37 9.01
CA GLU A 29 -11.81 1.25 8.43
C GLU A 29 -11.58 1.17 6.92
N ILE A 30 -11.59 2.32 6.23
CA ILE A 30 -11.34 2.40 4.81
C ILE A 30 -9.93 1.92 4.47
N ARG A 31 -8.92 2.38 5.20
CA ARG A 31 -7.53 1.95 5.00
C ARG A 31 -7.38 0.44 5.17
N ARG A 32 -8.00 -0.11 6.21
CA ARG A 32 -7.95 -1.53 6.48
C ARG A 32 -8.58 -2.35 5.35
N GLU A 33 -9.74 -1.94 4.88
CA GLU A 33 -10.41 -2.63 3.78
C GLU A 33 -9.61 -2.57 2.49
N ILE A 34 -9.06 -1.40 2.15
CA ILE A 34 -8.22 -1.25 0.95
C ILE A 34 -6.99 -2.14 1.04
N GLU A 35 -6.35 -2.17 2.19
CA GLU A 35 -5.17 -3.00 2.42
C GLU A 35 -5.51 -4.48 2.23
N GLU A 36 -6.58 -4.93 2.84
CA GLU A 36 -7.04 -6.31 2.71
C GLU A 36 -7.36 -6.69 1.26
N ILE A 37 -8.07 -5.84 0.54
CA ILE A 37 -8.40 -6.06 -0.86
C ILE A 37 -7.13 -6.16 -1.70
N SER A 38 -6.19 -5.25 -1.49
CA SER A 38 -4.94 -5.21 -2.25
C SER A 38 -4.02 -6.38 -1.97
N GLU A 39 -4.15 -7.00 -0.80
CA GLU A 39 -3.34 -8.16 -0.42
C GLU A 39 -3.94 -9.48 -0.86
N THR A 40 -5.25 -9.57 -1.02
CA THR A 40 -5.94 -10.86 -1.18
C THR A 40 -6.78 -10.98 -2.44
N GLU A 41 -7.17 -9.90 -3.08
CA GLU A 41 -8.12 -9.95 -4.18
C GLU A 41 -7.60 -9.37 -5.48
N ILE A 42 -7.33 -8.07 -5.51
CA ILE A 42 -7.05 -7.35 -6.74
C ILE A 42 -6.16 -6.14 -6.44
N PRO A 43 -5.32 -5.72 -7.40
CA PRO A 43 -4.51 -4.50 -7.19
C PRO A 43 -5.38 -3.28 -6.94
N VAL A 44 -5.03 -2.52 -5.92
CA VAL A 44 -5.62 -1.21 -5.66
C VAL A 44 -4.45 -0.22 -5.65
N LEU A 45 -4.43 0.66 -6.62
CA LEU A 45 -3.33 1.61 -6.78
C LEU A 45 -3.70 3.00 -6.30
N ASN A 46 -2.69 3.73 -5.83
CA ASN A 46 -2.78 5.14 -5.53
C ASN A 46 -1.49 5.76 -6.06
N MET A 47 -1.60 6.63 -7.04
CA MET A 47 -0.43 7.23 -7.67
C MET A 47 0.12 8.43 -6.90
N MET A 48 -0.39 8.66 -5.69
CA MET A 48 0.06 9.73 -4.79
C MET A 48 -0.07 11.12 -5.39
N ASP A 49 -1.06 11.30 -6.26
CA ASP A 49 -1.35 12.58 -6.91
C ASP A 49 -2.53 13.30 -6.28
N GLY A 50 -3.03 12.80 -5.16
CA GLY A 50 -4.18 13.36 -4.45
C GLY A 50 -5.52 12.89 -5.00
N LYS A 51 -5.56 12.13 -6.08
CA LYS A 51 -6.80 11.65 -6.69
C LYS A 51 -7.36 10.41 -6.02
N GLY A 52 -6.52 9.64 -5.36
CA GLY A 52 -6.94 8.52 -4.55
C GLY A 52 -6.74 7.15 -5.17
N TYR A 53 -7.63 6.24 -4.84
CA TYR A 53 -7.50 4.82 -5.10
C TYR A 53 -8.32 4.38 -6.30
N PHE A 54 -7.76 3.46 -7.07
CA PHE A 54 -8.44 2.87 -8.22
C PHE A 54 -7.94 1.45 -8.49
N ILE A 55 -8.74 0.70 -9.23
CA ILE A 55 -8.35 -0.62 -9.72
C ILE A 55 -7.77 -0.40 -11.13
N PRO A 56 -6.54 -0.88 -11.42
CA PRO A 56 -5.96 -0.63 -12.74
C PRO A 56 -6.73 -1.37 -13.84
N SER A 57 -6.90 -0.71 -14.98
CA SER A 57 -7.43 -1.34 -16.18
C SER A 57 -6.31 -2.05 -16.93
N LYS A 58 -6.68 -2.87 -17.92
CA LYS A 58 -5.69 -3.58 -18.76
C LYS A 58 -4.78 -2.61 -19.51
N ASP A 59 -5.28 -1.44 -19.86
CA ASP A 59 -4.52 -0.41 -20.56
C ASP A 59 -3.52 0.30 -19.66
N GLU A 60 -3.59 0.05 -18.36
CA GLU A 60 -2.76 0.69 -17.34
C GLU A 60 -1.69 -0.25 -16.78
N ALA A 61 -1.32 -1.27 -17.51
CA ALA A 61 -0.30 -2.22 -17.08
C ALA A 61 1.03 -1.54 -16.72
N ASP A 62 1.36 -0.47 -17.40
CA ASP A 62 2.56 0.34 -17.12
C ASP A 62 2.51 0.94 -15.71
N LEU A 63 1.34 1.37 -15.25
CA LEU A 63 1.16 1.90 -13.91
C LEU A 63 1.39 0.82 -12.85
N VAL A 64 0.92 -0.40 -13.13
CA VAL A 64 1.13 -1.54 -12.23
C VAL A 64 2.63 -1.86 -12.13
N LEU A 65 3.34 -1.92 -13.26
CA LEU A 65 4.78 -2.17 -13.26
C LEU A 65 5.55 -1.08 -12.51
N ARG A 66 5.16 0.16 -12.68
CA ARG A 66 5.75 1.29 -11.97
C ARG A 66 5.54 1.16 -10.46
N TRP A 67 4.34 0.82 -10.05
CA TRP A 67 4.02 0.60 -8.64
C TRP A 67 4.87 -0.55 -8.05
N ILE A 68 5.00 -1.65 -8.78
CA ILE A 68 5.82 -2.78 -8.36
C ILE A 68 7.27 -2.36 -8.13
N ARG A 69 7.84 -1.58 -9.04
CA ARG A 69 9.23 -1.08 -8.90
C ARG A 69 9.40 -0.22 -7.66
N VAL A 70 8.43 0.66 -7.40
CA VAL A 70 8.47 1.54 -6.22
C VAL A 70 8.39 0.71 -4.95
N MET A 71 7.50 -0.28 -4.88
CA MET A 71 7.38 -1.15 -3.70
C MET A 71 8.64 -1.96 -3.46
N LYS A 72 9.25 -2.49 -4.51
CA LYS A 72 10.52 -3.21 -4.40
C LYS A 72 11.64 -2.30 -3.88
N SER A 73 11.62 -1.03 -4.28
CA SER A 73 12.57 -0.04 -3.79
C SER A 73 12.41 0.19 -2.28
N TYR A 74 11.19 0.27 -1.80
CA TYR A 74 10.92 0.39 -0.36
C TYR A 74 11.39 -0.84 0.41
N ILE A 75 11.15 -2.02 -0.12
CA ILE A 75 11.61 -3.27 0.50
C ILE A 75 13.13 -3.24 0.67
N ARG A 76 13.87 -2.88 -0.39
CA ARG A 76 15.33 -2.80 -0.32
C ARG A 76 15.80 -1.77 0.70
N SER A 77 15.12 -0.63 0.77
CA SER A 77 15.44 0.42 1.74
C SER A 77 15.22 -0.07 3.17
N PHE A 78 14.11 -0.74 3.42
CA PHE A 78 13.81 -1.29 4.75
C PHE A 78 14.80 -2.38 5.14
N GLU A 79 15.19 -3.23 4.22
CA GLU A 79 16.21 -4.27 4.48
C GLU A 79 17.54 -3.66 4.92
N LYS A 80 17.96 -2.57 4.27
CA LYS A 80 19.19 -1.87 4.67
C LYS A 80 19.09 -1.30 6.07
N LYS A 81 17.96 -0.70 6.39
CA LYS A 81 17.71 -0.13 7.73
C LYS A 81 17.69 -1.20 8.80
N ILE A 82 17.07 -2.34 8.50
CA ILE A 82 17.02 -3.48 9.40
C ILE A 82 18.45 -3.97 9.73
N LYS A 83 19.29 -4.10 8.72
CA LYS A 83 20.68 -4.55 8.92
C LYS A 83 21.46 -3.60 9.82
N VAL A 84 21.28 -2.31 9.66
CA VAL A 84 21.95 -1.32 10.52
C VAL A 84 21.48 -1.47 11.96
N CYS A 85 20.18 -1.63 12.17
CA CYS A 85 19.61 -1.84 13.50
C CYS A 85 20.09 -3.14 14.14
N GLU A 86 20.14 -4.21 13.36
CA GLU A 86 20.65 -5.50 13.86
C GLU A 86 22.12 -5.43 14.28
N ALA A 87 22.94 -4.75 13.48
CA ALA A 87 24.35 -4.56 13.80
C ALA A 87 24.52 -3.73 15.07
N TRP A 88 23.74 -2.67 15.22
CA TRP A 88 23.76 -1.85 16.43
C TRP A 88 23.37 -2.67 17.67
N TYR A 89 22.31 -3.45 17.53
CA TYR A 89 21.83 -4.29 18.63
C TYR A 89 22.88 -5.31 19.06
N ALA A 90 23.50 -6.00 18.10
CA ALA A 90 24.54 -6.98 18.37
C ALA A 90 25.75 -6.37 19.09
N GLN A 91 26.14 -5.14 18.73
CA GLN A 91 27.28 -4.45 19.32
C GLN A 91 26.99 -3.89 20.71
N ASN A 92 25.77 -3.47 20.98
CA ASN A 92 25.44 -2.71 22.19
C ASN A 92 24.64 -3.51 23.24
N VAL A 93 23.94 -4.53 22.83
CA VAL A 93 23.02 -5.28 23.69
C VAL A 93 23.42 -6.76 23.80
N GLY A 94 23.69 -7.39 22.65
CA GLY A 94 24.05 -8.79 22.59
C GLY A 94 23.43 -9.47 21.37
N GLN A 95 23.34 -10.79 21.45
CA GLN A 95 22.81 -11.55 20.31
C GLN A 95 21.34 -11.27 20.09
N LEU A 96 21.00 -10.93 18.86
CA LEU A 96 19.62 -10.72 18.46
C LEU A 96 18.94 -12.05 18.18
N GLU A 97 17.81 -12.30 18.85
CA GLU A 97 16.92 -13.39 18.49
C GLU A 97 15.96 -12.92 17.42
N VAL A 98 15.99 -13.61 16.29
CA VAL A 98 15.12 -13.26 15.18
C VAL A 98 13.80 -14.01 15.32
N GLU A 99 12.73 -13.27 15.46
CA GLU A 99 11.38 -13.80 15.43
C GLU A 99 10.73 -13.39 14.12
N GLU A 100 10.01 -14.30 13.54
CA GLU A 100 9.27 -14.03 12.33
C GLU A 100 7.80 -13.81 12.56
#